data_86aa0d51ae976b5a5e342608fb5b6cff
#
_entry.id   86aa0d51ae976b5a5e342608fb5b6cff
#
_cell.length_a   1.000
_cell.length_b   1.000
_cell.length_c   1.000
_cell.angle_alpha   90.00
_cell.angle_beta   90.00
_cell.angle_gamma   90.00
#
_symmetry.space_group_name_H-M   'P 1'
#
loop_
_entity.id
_entity.type
_entity.pdbx_description
1 polymer ?
#
loop_
_entity_poly.entity_id
_entity_poly.type
_entity_poly.pdbx_seq_one_letter_code
_entity_poly.pdbx_strand_id
1 'polypeptide(L)'
;MTQSKSLNLTTNFDNEFTFPLDEFYNLSKTKLPVIKAIDKLNIPEPYKSLLVHERDMTSTLGQFHADKIQLDVLNQHQQENEYYREVLLLTKSERRPVEYGAIKIFLHKFPESARKAIVEATAPLGQLLHDYNINYLSKPKGFLVIECDSYIGDLLECKEKTRLFGRRNSLYEPNNHSKIAEIVEILPIT
;
A
#
# COMPACT_ATOMS: atom_id res chain seq x y z
N MET A 1 15.67 -43.39 -23.17
CA MET A 1 16.35 -42.21 -22.61
C MET A 1 15.50 -40.97 -22.90
N THR A 2 14.61 -40.66 -22.01
CA THR A 2 13.62 -39.55 -22.15
C THR A 2 14.09 -38.40 -21.27
N GLN A 3 14.59 -37.34 -21.91
CA GLN A 3 14.99 -36.13 -21.19
C GLN A 3 13.74 -35.36 -20.76
N SER A 4 13.53 -35.26 -19.46
CA SER A 4 12.59 -34.39 -18.81
C SER A 4 13.05 -32.94 -18.97
N LYS A 5 12.35 -32.14 -19.79
CA LYS A 5 12.47 -30.70 -19.84
C LYS A 5 11.81 -30.13 -18.58
N SER A 6 12.61 -29.68 -17.62
CA SER A 6 12.14 -28.81 -16.56
C SER A 6 11.77 -27.46 -17.17
N LEU A 7 10.48 -27.14 -17.21
CA LEU A 7 10.00 -25.80 -17.50
C LEU A 7 10.41 -24.89 -16.33
N ASN A 8 11.41 -24.05 -16.58
CA ASN A 8 11.64 -22.86 -15.76
C ASN A 8 10.52 -21.84 -16.06
N LEU A 9 9.42 -21.95 -15.35
CA LEU A 9 8.42 -20.91 -15.22
C LEU A 9 8.86 -19.95 -14.11
N THR A 10 9.86 -19.12 -14.40
CA THR A 10 10.02 -17.84 -13.72
C THR A 10 9.02 -16.89 -14.36
N THR A 11 7.81 -16.94 -13.89
CA THR A 11 6.76 -16.05 -14.35
C THR A 11 6.93 -14.69 -13.69
N ASN A 12 6.88 -13.63 -14.51
CA ASN A 12 6.76 -12.21 -14.15
C ASN A 12 5.50 -11.89 -13.30
N PHE A 13 4.97 -12.84 -12.55
CA PHE A 13 3.82 -12.67 -11.68
C PHE A 13 4.17 -11.91 -10.38
N ASP A 14 5.43 -11.94 -9.96
CA ASP A 14 5.82 -11.37 -8.67
C ASP A 14 5.76 -9.83 -8.66
N ASN A 15 6.11 -9.15 -9.76
CA ASN A 15 6.10 -7.70 -9.83
C ASN A 15 4.68 -7.08 -9.81
N GLU A 16 3.68 -7.77 -10.29
CA GLU A 16 2.31 -7.22 -10.32
C GLU A 16 1.69 -7.12 -8.92
N PHE A 17 2.07 -8.01 -8.01
CA PHE A 17 1.55 -8.00 -6.64
C PHE A 17 2.28 -7.06 -5.70
N THR A 18 3.53 -6.74 -5.96
CA THR A 18 4.37 -5.92 -5.10
C THR A 18 4.47 -4.46 -5.54
N PHE A 19 4.07 -4.15 -6.77
CA PHE A 19 4.06 -2.79 -7.27
C PHE A 19 3.00 -1.91 -6.56
N PRO A 20 3.37 -0.68 -6.09
CA PRO A 20 4.63 0.04 -6.31
C PRO A 20 5.67 -0.11 -5.18
N LEU A 21 5.54 -1.07 -4.28
CA LEU A 21 6.50 -1.28 -3.19
C LEU A 21 7.90 -1.66 -3.71
N ASP A 22 7.94 -2.50 -4.73
CA ASP A 22 9.18 -2.95 -5.37
C ASP A 22 10.02 -1.80 -5.96
N GLU A 23 9.40 -0.69 -6.37
CA GLU A 23 10.12 0.51 -6.82
C GLU A 23 11.06 1.04 -5.74
N PHE A 24 10.61 1.13 -4.50
CA PHE A 24 11.41 1.66 -3.39
C PHE A 24 12.54 0.72 -2.98
N TYR A 25 12.28 -0.58 -2.97
CA TYR A 25 13.29 -1.59 -2.72
C TYR A 25 14.37 -1.61 -3.83
N ASN A 26 13.97 -1.43 -5.10
CA ASN A 26 14.90 -1.32 -6.22
C ASN A 26 15.76 -0.04 -6.13
N LEU A 27 15.15 1.10 -5.79
CA LEU A 27 15.87 2.37 -5.61
C LEU A 27 16.89 2.31 -4.47
N SER A 28 16.54 1.68 -3.36
CA SER A 28 17.44 1.47 -2.22
C SER A 28 18.44 0.33 -2.43
N LYS A 29 18.32 -0.43 -3.53
CA LYS A 29 19.13 -1.62 -3.85
C LYS A 29 19.06 -2.69 -2.75
N THR A 30 17.91 -2.78 -2.09
CA THR A 30 17.63 -3.80 -1.09
C THR A 30 16.72 -4.87 -1.68
N LYS A 31 16.77 -6.07 -1.09
CA LYS A 31 15.94 -7.18 -1.54
C LYS A 31 14.56 -7.07 -0.90
N LEU A 32 13.50 -7.22 -1.72
CA LEU A 32 12.14 -7.36 -1.21
C LEU A 32 12.02 -8.50 -0.19
N PRO A 33 11.23 -8.31 0.88
CA PRO A 33 10.87 -9.41 1.77
C PRO A 33 10.13 -10.52 1.03
N VAL A 34 9.95 -11.65 1.67
CA VAL A 34 9.13 -12.74 1.11
C VAL A 34 7.67 -12.30 1.17
N ILE A 35 7.08 -12.09 -0.01
CA ILE A 35 5.67 -11.70 -0.17
C ILE A 35 4.96 -12.79 -0.96
N LYS A 36 3.79 -13.22 -0.48
CA LYS A 36 2.96 -14.24 -1.14
C LYS A 36 1.51 -13.78 -1.18
N ALA A 37 0.81 -14.14 -2.24
CA ALA A 37 -0.64 -13.97 -2.29
C ALA A 37 -1.33 -14.90 -1.28
N ILE A 38 -2.42 -14.40 -0.70
CA ILE A 38 -3.27 -15.16 0.23
C ILE A 38 -4.74 -14.98 -0.17
N ASP A 39 -5.52 -16.04 -0.04
CA ASP A 39 -6.98 -15.94 -0.20
C ASP A 39 -7.57 -15.15 0.98
N LYS A 40 -8.52 -14.24 0.68
CA LYS A 40 -9.21 -13.43 1.68
C LYS A 40 -9.88 -14.24 2.80
N LEU A 41 -10.26 -15.49 2.53
CA LEU A 41 -10.86 -16.38 3.51
C LEU A 41 -9.85 -16.86 4.56
N ASN A 42 -8.56 -16.85 4.23
CA ASN A 42 -7.48 -17.30 5.09
C ASN A 42 -6.80 -16.15 5.88
N ILE A 43 -7.28 -14.92 5.72
CA ILE A 43 -6.80 -13.78 6.51
C ILE A 43 -7.44 -13.86 7.91
N PRO A 44 -6.64 -13.85 8.99
CA PRO A 44 -7.19 -13.86 10.34
C PRO A 44 -7.78 -12.50 10.73
N GLU A 45 -8.67 -12.48 11.73
CA GLU A 45 -9.05 -11.23 12.37
C GLU A 45 -7.91 -10.71 13.28
N PRO A 46 -7.77 -9.40 13.44
CA PRO A 46 -8.61 -8.32 12.88
C PRO A 46 -8.24 -7.91 11.45
N TYR A 47 -7.19 -8.46 10.86
CA TYR A 47 -6.70 -8.10 9.51
C TYR A 47 -7.75 -8.28 8.42
N LYS A 48 -8.59 -9.31 8.55
CA LYS A 48 -9.66 -9.54 7.59
C LYS A 48 -10.63 -8.36 7.56
N SER A 49 -11.08 -7.90 8.70
CA SER A 49 -11.96 -6.74 8.81
C SER A 49 -11.29 -5.44 8.35
N LEU A 50 -9.95 -5.32 8.53
CA LEU A 50 -9.18 -4.14 8.15
C LEU A 50 -8.79 -4.11 6.67
N LEU A 51 -8.66 -5.24 6.00
CA LEU A 51 -8.15 -5.32 4.62
C LEU A 51 -9.23 -5.67 3.59
N VAL A 52 -10.25 -6.48 3.98
CA VAL A 52 -11.23 -7.03 3.04
C VAL A 52 -12.45 -6.10 2.93
N HIS A 53 -12.26 -4.96 2.31
CA HIS A 53 -13.30 -3.97 2.03
C HIS A 53 -12.91 -3.06 0.87
N GLU A 54 -13.85 -2.25 0.37
CA GLU A 54 -13.67 -1.29 -0.73
C GLU A 54 -13.60 0.18 -0.22
N ARG A 55 -13.40 0.37 1.09
CA ARG A 55 -13.20 1.71 1.70
C ARG A 55 -11.73 2.11 1.65
N ASP A 56 -11.46 3.39 1.90
CA ASP A 56 -10.08 3.85 2.10
C ASP A 56 -9.51 3.33 3.43
N MET A 57 -8.20 3.15 3.46
CA MET A 57 -7.51 2.60 4.62
C MET A 57 -7.40 3.64 5.75
N THR A 58 -7.18 4.90 5.42
CA THR A 58 -7.04 5.97 6.42
C THR A 58 -8.24 6.06 7.35
N SER A 59 -9.46 6.10 6.76
CA SER A 59 -10.70 6.11 7.55
C SER A 59 -10.91 4.81 8.32
N THR A 60 -10.57 3.67 7.71
CA THR A 60 -10.70 2.35 8.34
C THR A 60 -9.80 2.24 9.57
N LEU A 61 -8.53 2.63 9.45
CA LEU A 61 -7.57 2.64 10.56
C LEU A 61 -7.94 3.67 11.63
N GLY A 62 -8.41 4.86 11.21
CA GLY A 62 -8.87 5.88 12.13
C GLY A 62 -10.04 5.40 13.01
N GLN A 63 -11.00 4.67 12.43
CA GLN A 63 -12.10 4.06 13.17
C GLN A 63 -11.63 2.94 14.10
N PHE A 64 -10.76 2.06 13.61
CA PHE A 64 -10.25 0.92 14.38
C PHE A 64 -9.45 1.36 15.61
N HIS A 65 -8.58 2.36 15.45
CA HIS A 65 -7.75 2.88 16.53
C HIS A 65 -8.42 4.00 17.36
N ALA A 66 -9.64 4.42 16.98
CA ALA A 66 -10.35 5.56 17.57
C ALA A 66 -9.49 6.84 17.64
N ASP A 67 -8.65 7.06 16.61
CA ASP A 67 -7.71 8.17 16.54
C ASP A 67 -7.60 8.72 15.09
N LYS A 68 -7.09 9.93 14.97
CA LYS A 68 -6.72 10.48 13.68
C LYS A 68 -5.44 9.83 13.16
N ILE A 69 -5.36 9.67 11.85
CA ILE A 69 -4.20 9.10 11.20
C ILE A 69 -3.32 10.22 10.62
N GLN A 70 -2.03 10.15 10.91
CA GLN A 70 -1.00 11.03 10.37
C GLN A 70 -0.16 10.29 9.34
N LEU A 71 0.44 11.06 8.43
CA LEU A 71 1.31 10.58 7.38
C LEU A 71 2.75 11.03 7.66
N ASP A 72 3.67 10.06 7.71
CA ASP A 72 5.11 10.30 7.57
C ASP A 72 5.54 9.76 6.20
N VAL A 73 6.18 10.60 5.39
CA VAL A 73 6.75 10.20 4.10
C VAL A 73 8.19 9.76 4.32
N LEU A 74 8.47 8.49 4.00
CA LEU A 74 9.80 7.89 4.13
C LEU A 74 10.65 8.21 2.90
N ASN A 75 10.09 7.99 1.73
CA ASN A 75 10.70 8.29 0.44
C ASN A 75 9.66 8.79 -0.55
N GLN A 76 10.09 9.61 -1.50
CA GLN A 76 9.23 10.06 -2.58
C GLN A 76 10.05 10.41 -3.83
N HIS A 77 9.44 10.23 -4.99
CA HIS A 77 9.96 10.74 -6.26
C HIS A 77 8.82 10.99 -7.23
N GLN A 78 9.10 11.78 -8.25
CA GLN A 78 8.14 12.09 -9.30
C GLN A 78 8.79 11.86 -10.66
N GLN A 79 8.06 11.23 -11.56
CA GLN A 79 8.43 11.06 -12.95
C GLN A 79 7.25 11.53 -13.83
N GLU A 80 7.41 12.66 -14.53
CA GLU A 80 6.36 13.29 -15.34
C GLU A 80 5.06 13.53 -14.52
N ASN A 81 4.00 12.81 -14.86
CA ASN A 81 2.69 12.89 -14.20
C ASN A 81 2.47 11.80 -13.15
N GLU A 82 3.48 11.03 -12.83
CA GLU A 82 3.42 9.96 -11.85
C GLU A 82 4.19 10.35 -10.59
N TYR A 83 3.54 10.26 -9.46
CA TYR A 83 4.13 10.56 -8.16
C TYR A 83 4.12 9.31 -7.29
N TYR A 84 5.28 8.99 -6.78
CA TYR A 84 5.50 7.82 -5.93
C TYR A 84 5.88 8.26 -4.54
N ARG A 85 5.32 7.62 -3.53
CA ARG A 85 5.74 7.81 -2.15
C ARG A 85 5.67 6.51 -1.37
N GLU A 86 6.66 6.32 -0.53
CA GLU A 86 6.72 5.31 0.51
C GLU A 86 6.36 5.97 1.83
N VAL A 87 5.47 5.38 2.60
CA VAL A 87 4.83 6.05 3.71
C VAL A 87 4.68 5.16 4.94
N LEU A 88 4.67 5.81 6.09
CA LEU A 88 4.24 5.24 7.36
C LEU A 88 3.01 6.01 7.84
N LEU A 89 1.91 5.31 8.10
CA LEU A 89 0.76 5.89 8.75
C LEU A 89 0.84 5.63 10.25
N LEU A 90 0.53 6.67 11.02
CA LEU A 90 0.67 6.69 12.46
C LEU A 90 -0.61 7.19 13.11
N THR A 91 -0.93 6.71 14.31
CA THR A 91 -1.92 7.37 15.17
C THR A 91 -1.41 8.75 15.57
N LYS A 92 -2.32 9.74 15.61
CA LYS A 92 -1.94 11.12 15.94
C LYS A 92 -1.53 11.28 17.39
N SER A 93 -2.24 10.62 18.32
CA SER A 93 -2.04 10.81 19.76
C SER A 93 -0.71 10.20 20.24
N GLU A 94 -0.43 8.96 19.84
CA GLU A 94 0.72 8.19 20.34
C GLU A 94 1.83 8.01 19.31
N ARG A 95 1.60 8.43 18.06
CA ARG A 95 2.50 8.17 16.92
C ARG A 95 2.82 6.69 16.71
N ARG A 96 1.88 5.82 17.08
CA ARG A 96 2.02 4.37 16.89
C ARG A 96 1.88 4.02 15.41
N PRO A 97 2.80 3.22 14.84
CA PRO A 97 2.70 2.73 13.47
C PRO A 97 1.43 1.87 13.28
N VAL A 98 0.64 2.17 12.27
CA VAL A 98 -0.59 1.45 11.94
C VAL A 98 -0.65 0.94 10.52
N GLU A 99 0.23 1.44 9.64
CA GLU A 99 0.39 0.95 8.27
C GLU A 99 1.74 1.38 7.71
N TYR A 100 2.41 0.46 7.04
CA TYR A 100 3.48 0.76 6.10
C TYR A 100 2.98 0.56 4.67
N GLY A 101 3.21 1.50 3.79
CA GLY A 101 2.68 1.45 2.43
C GLY A 101 3.54 2.11 1.38
N ALA A 102 3.27 1.73 0.14
CA ALA A 102 3.81 2.38 -1.04
C ALA A 102 2.67 2.71 -2.00
N ILE A 103 2.72 3.89 -2.59
CA ILE A 103 1.67 4.37 -3.48
C ILE A 103 2.26 5.04 -4.72
N LYS A 104 1.68 4.73 -5.89
CA LYS A 104 1.82 5.47 -7.14
C LYS A 104 0.54 6.25 -7.39
N ILE A 105 0.65 7.54 -7.68
CA ILE A 105 -0.47 8.46 -7.92
C ILE A 105 -0.32 9.07 -9.31
N PHE A 106 -1.38 9.03 -10.11
CA PHE A 106 -1.44 9.62 -11.45
C PHE A 106 -1.89 11.09 -11.36
N LEU A 107 -0.95 12.02 -11.17
CA LEU A 107 -1.22 13.43 -10.86
C LEU A 107 -2.15 14.14 -11.86
N HIS A 108 -2.06 13.79 -13.15
CA HIS A 108 -2.91 14.39 -14.19
C HIS A 108 -4.40 14.06 -14.03
N LYS A 109 -4.75 13.13 -13.15
CA LYS A 109 -6.13 12.76 -12.81
C LYS A 109 -6.75 13.65 -11.73
N PHE A 110 -5.98 14.56 -11.15
CA PHE A 110 -6.43 15.40 -10.04
C PHE A 110 -6.50 16.88 -10.44
N PRO A 111 -7.43 17.66 -9.85
CA PRO A 111 -7.43 19.11 -9.96
C PRO A 111 -6.12 19.70 -9.43
N GLU A 112 -5.72 20.86 -9.94
CA GLU A 112 -4.45 21.49 -9.59
C GLU A 112 -4.26 21.70 -8.08
N SER A 113 -5.31 22.15 -7.38
CA SER A 113 -5.28 22.33 -5.93
C SER A 113 -5.01 21.03 -5.16
N ALA A 114 -5.64 19.93 -5.58
CA ALA A 114 -5.41 18.62 -4.98
C ALA A 114 -4.01 18.07 -5.33
N ARG A 115 -3.54 18.27 -6.59
CA ARG A 115 -2.17 17.88 -6.99
C ARG A 115 -1.10 18.51 -6.10
N LYS A 116 -1.24 19.81 -5.82
CA LYS A 116 -0.32 20.52 -4.93
C LYS A 116 -0.28 19.87 -3.54
N ALA A 117 -1.44 19.65 -2.92
CA ALA A 117 -1.54 19.03 -1.60
C ALA A 117 -1.00 17.56 -1.59
N ILE A 118 -1.21 16.81 -2.70
CA ILE A 118 -0.68 15.45 -2.85
C ILE A 118 0.85 15.47 -2.89
N VAL A 119 1.46 16.35 -3.68
CA VAL A 119 2.93 16.44 -3.82
C VAL A 119 3.58 17.01 -2.55
N GLU A 120 2.94 17.97 -1.89
CA GLU A 120 3.37 18.50 -0.59
C GLU A 120 3.16 17.47 0.55
N ALA A 121 2.48 16.37 0.27
CA ALA A 121 2.20 15.29 1.23
C ALA A 121 1.59 15.79 2.55
N THR A 122 0.67 16.74 2.48
CA THR A 122 0.06 17.41 3.64
C THR A 122 -0.80 16.48 4.49
N ALA A 123 -1.30 15.38 3.89
CA ALA A 123 -2.13 14.38 4.55
C ALA A 123 -2.10 13.03 3.79
N PRO A 124 -2.60 11.94 4.39
CA PRO A 124 -2.86 10.68 3.66
C PRO A 124 -3.77 10.91 2.45
N LEU A 125 -3.58 10.09 1.38
CA LEU A 125 -4.36 10.27 0.15
C LEU A 125 -5.87 10.17 0.40
N GLY A 126 -6.33 9.21 1.20
CA GLY A 126 -7.74 9.05 1.53
C GLY A 126 -8.36 10.33 2.15
N GLN A 127 -7.61 11.01 3.04
CA GLN A 127 -8.03 12.29 3.60
C GLN A 127 -8.10 13.39 2.52
N LEU A 128 -7.09 13.48 1.65
CA LEU A 128 -7.10 14.47 0.55
C LEU A 128 -8.24 14.25 -0.43
N LEU A 129 -8.55 12.98 -0.77
CA LEU A 129 -9.69 12.66 -1.63
C LEU A 129 -11.01 13.18 -1.02
N HIS A 130 -11.18 12.98 0.27
CA HIS A 130 -12.34 13.48 1.01
C HIS A 130 -12.36 15.04 1.04
N ASP A 131 -11.26 15.68 1.43
CA ASP A 131 -11.17 17.13 1.60
C ASP A 131 -11.40 17.91 0.30
N TYR A 132 -10.98 17.33 -0.83
CA TYR A 132 -11.18 17.90 -2.17
C TYR A 132 -12.44 17.39 -2.89
N ASN A 133 -13.29 16.61 -2.20
CA ASN A 133 -14.51 16.00 -2.76
C ASN A 133 -14.26 15.21 -4.05
N ILE A 134 -13.17 14.45 -4.10
CA ILE A 134 -12.81 13.62 -5.25
C ILE A 134 -13.45 12.25 -5.08
N ASN A 135 -14.40 11.94 -5.94
CA ASN A 135 -15.05 10.64 -5.98
C ASN A 135 -14.11 9.59 -6.59
N TYR A 136 -14.09 8.40 -6.01
CA TYR A 136 -13.27 7.28 -6.49
C TYR A 136 -13.94 5.94 -6.19
N LEU A 137 -13.48 4.90 -6.90
CA LEU A 137 -13.78 3.50 -6.62
C LEU A 137 -12.52 2.82 -6.11
N SER A 138 -12.59 2.23 -4.93
CA SER A 138 -11.49 1.42 -4.37
C SER A 138 -11.72 -0.04 -4.71
N LYS A 139 -10.73 -0.69 -5.32
CA LYS A 139 -10.81 -2.10 -5.73
C LYS A 139 -9.59 -2.88 -5.28
N PRO A 140 -9.68 -3.64 -4.18
CA PRO A 140 -8.64 -4.57 -3.80
C PRO A 140 -8.32 -5.54 -4.95
N LYS A 141 -7.03 -5.66 -5.30
CA LYS A 141 -6.53 -6.52 -6.38
C LYS A 141 -6.01 -7.85 -5.89
N GLY A 142 -5.69 -7.93 -4.63
CA GLY A 142 -5.19 -9.13 -3.98
C GLY A 142 -4.82 -8.85 -2.54
N PHE A 143 -4.67 -9.93 -1.79
CA PHE A 143 -4.23 -9.90 -0.41
C PHE A 143 -2.89 -10.58 -0.28
N LEU A 144 -2.09 -10.11 0.66
CA LEU A 144 -0.69 -10.45 0.80
C LEU A 144 -0.42 -10.97 2.20
N VAL A 145 0.46 -11.95 2.28
CA VAL A 145 1.17 -12.31 3.50
C VAL A 145 2.64 -11.98 3.28
N ILE A 146 3.21 -11.25 4.21
CA ILE A 146 4.57 -10.73 4.16
C ILE A 146 5.36 -11.32 5.33
N GLU A 147 6.53 -11.85 5.05
CA GLU A 147 7.50 -12.19 6.09
C GLU A 147 8.29 -10.91 6.40
N CYS A 148 8.09 -10.36 7.61
CA CYS A 148 8.71 -9.13 8.06
C CYS A 148 10.25 -9.24 7.95
N ASP A 149 10.88 -8.34 7.19
CA ASP A 149 12.33 -8.14 7.19
C ASP A 149 12.75 -7.12 8.26
N SER A 150 14.02 -6.82 8.37
CA SER A 150 14.53 -5.86 9.34
C SER A 150 13.98 -4.45 9.10
N TYR A 151 13.86 -4.04 7.83
CA TYR A 151 13.38 -2.70 7.48
C TYR A 151 11.91 -2.48 7.88
N ILE A 152 11.04 -3.39 7.48
CA ILE A 152 9.62 -3.35 7.88
C ILE A 152 9.49 -3.52 9.40
N GLY A 153 10.35 -4.35 9.99
CA GLY A 153 10.40 -4.57 11.45
C GLY A 153 10.67 -3.30 12.24
N ASP A 154 11.63 -2.52 11.80
CA ASP A 154 11.97 -1.23 12.42
C ASP A 154 10.83 -0.21 12.25
N LEU A 155 10.15 -0.19 11.09
CA LEU A 155 9.05 0.72 10.80
C LEU A 155 7.77 0.38 11.56
N LEU A 156 7.41 -0.90 11.63
CA LEU A 156 6.15 -1.38 12.22
C LEU A 156 6.31 -1.93 13.64
N GLU A 157 7.48 -1.76 14.26
CA GLU A 157 7.79 -2.22 15.61
C GLU A 157 7.54 -3.72 15.81
N CYS A 158 7.87 -4.53 14.79
CA CYS A 158 7.68 -5.97 14.82
C CYS A 158 9.01 -6.72 14.63
N LYS A 159 9.04 -7.95 15.11
CA LYS A 159 10.25 -8.81 14.97
C LYS A 159 10.36 -9.32 13.54
N GLU A 160 11.61 -9.48 13.07
CA GLU A 160 11.88 -10.18 11.81
C GLU A 160 11.19 -11.55 11.76
N LYS A 161 10.83 -11.97 10.55
CA LYS A 161 10.10 -13.20 10.25
C LYS A 161 8.67 -13.27 10.83
N THR A 162 8.21 -12.22 11.48
CA THR A 162 6.80 -12.09 11.83
C THR A 162 5.97 -12.09 10.56
N ARG A 163 4.84 -12.80 10.61
CA ARG A 163 3.88 -12.79 9.50
C ARG A 163 2.98 -11.56 9.61
N LEU A 164 3.07 -10.70 8.61
CA LEU A 164 2.23 -9.54 8.44
C LEU A 164 1.23 -9.78 7.30
N PHE A 165 0.16 -9.01 7.30
CA PHE A 165 -0.86 -9.05 6.26
C PHE A 165 -1.01 -7.70 5.60
N GLY A 166 -1.34 -7.75 4.32
CA GLY A 166 -1.51 -6.54 3.52
C GLY A 166 -2.47 -6.75 2.36
N ARG A 167 -2.70 -5.69 1.62
CA ARG A 167 -3.43 -5.74 0.36
C ARG A 167 -2.74 -4.92 -0.72
N ARG A 168 -2.92 -5.35 -1.95
CA ARG A 168 -2.74 -4.52 -3.12
C ARG A 168 -4.08 -3.93 -3.51
N ASN A 169 -4.12 -2.63 -3.64
CA ASN A 169 -5.33 -1.89 -3.95
C ASN A 169 -5.13 -0.98 -5.17
N SER A 170 -6.19 -0.69 -5.90
CA SER A 170 -6.19 0.33 -6.95
C SER A 170 -7.40 1.22 -6.80
N LEU A 171 -7.18 2.52 -6.98
CA LEU A 171 -8.24 3.51 -7.01
C LEU A 171 -8.53 3.92 -8.46
N TYR A 172 -9.80 4.11 -8.77
CA TYR A 172 -10.29 4.41 -10.11
C TYR A 172 -11.22 5.62 -10.10
N GLU A 173 -11.20 6.37 -11.18
CA GLU A 173 -12.22 7.38 -11.47
C GLU A 173 -13.57 6.68 -11.75
N PRO A 174 -14.69 7.11 -11.11
CA PRO A 174 -15.96 6.41 -11.24
C PRO A 174 -16.54 6.38 -12.66
N ASN A 175 -16.34 7.45 -13.43
CA ASN A 175 -17.01 7.63 -14.71
C ASN A 175 -16.39 6.84 -15.87
N ASN A 176 -15.06 6.81 -15.96
CA ASN A 176 -14.34 6.20 -17.07
C ASN A 176 -13.46 5.01 -16.66
N HIS A 177 -13.49 4.66 -15.35
CA HIS A 177 -12.69 3.58 -14.79
C HIS A 177 -11.18 3.69 -15.04
N SER A 178 -10.68 4.91 -15.30
CA SER A 178 -9.24 5.13 -15.38
C SER A 178 -8.61 5.08 -13.99
N LYS A 179 -7.42 4.50 -13.91
CA LYS A 179 -6.70 4.34 -12.66
C LYS A 179 -6.18 5.70 -12.17
N ILE A 180 -6.38 6.03 -10.90
CA ILE A 180 -5.89 7.25 -10.25
C ILE A 180 -4.78 6.99 -9.23
N ALA A 181 -4.72 5.77 -8.66
CA ALA A 181 -3.63 5.35 -7.79
C ALA A 181 -3.48 3.82 -7.76
N GLU A 182 -2.27 3.36 -7.46
CA GLU A 182 -1.92 1.97 -7.14
C GLU A 182 -1.22 1.94 -5.79
N ILE A 183 -1.60 1.00 -4.93
CA ILE A 183 -1.22 1.03 -3.52
C ILE A 183 -0.88 -0.39 -3.05
N VAL A 184 0.17 -0.50 -2.25
CA VAL A 184 0.43 -1.64 -1.38
C VAL A 184 0.35 -1.15 0.06
N GLU A 185 -0.46 -1.81 0.87
CA GLU A 185 -0.74 -1.49 2.27
C GLU A 185 -0.40 -2.71 3.13
N ILE A 186 0.45 -2.54 4.15
CA ILE A 186 0.93 -3.60 5.05
C ILE A 186 0.64 -3.16 6.49
N LEU A 187 -0.06 -4.01 7.24
CA LEU A 187 -0.45 -3.69 8.61
C LEU A 187 0.49 -4.35 9.62
N PRO A 188 0.79 -3.66 10.75
CA PRO A 188 1.52 -4.24 11.87
C PRO A 188 0.72 -5.34 12.55
N ILE A 189 1.34 -6.00 13.52
CA ILE A 189 0.62 -6.87 14.45
C ILE A 189 -0.30 -6.01 15.30
N THR A 190 -1.56 -6.40 15.39
CA THR A 190 -2.58 -5.75 16.19
C THR A 190 -2.88 -6.56 17.45
#